data_2071da47d798d6853cae7319e64af7a9
#
_entry.id   2071da47d798d6853cae7319e64af7a9
#
_cell.length_a   1.000
_cell.length_b   1.000
_cell.length_c   1.000
_cell.angle_alpha   90.00
_cell.angle_beta   90.00
_cell.angle_gamma   90.00
#
_symmetry.space_group_name_H-M   'P 1'
#
loop_
_entity.id
_entity.type
_entity.pdbx_description
1 polymer ?
#
loop_
_entity_poly.entity_id
_entity_poly.type
_entity_poly.pdbx_seq_one_letter_code
_entity_poly.pdbx_strand_id
1 'polypeptide(L)'
;MTVLAIDPGSEQSAWVLYDGQRVLGHGIIPNDMMLAHARVNYYLPVVIEEIASYGMAVGREVFQTVRWAAKFEQAVLEQRRITGVGAVYYLPRRDVKLHLCQSARAKDANVRQALLDRFGGEKAAKGNKAAPGPLHGLGKDEWQ
;
A
#
# COMPACT_ATOMS: atom_id res chain seq x y z
N MET A 1 -10.53 12.06 -0.73
CA MET A 1 -11.03 10.72 -0.32
C MET A 1 -9.88 9.95 0.30
N THR A 2 -10.06 9.49 1.52
CA THR A 2 -9.01 8.72 2.23
C THR A 2 -9.07 7.26 1.81
N VAL A 3 -7.92 6.66 1.56
CA VAL A 3 -7.77 5.23 1.24
C VAL A 3 -6.76 4.57 2.19
N LEU A 4 -6.98 3.31 2.50
CA LEU A 4 -6.00 2.44 3.13
C LEU A 4 -5.35 1.59 2.04
N ALA A 5 -4.05 1.75 1.81
CA ALA A 5 -3.30 0.88 0.91
C ALA A 5 -2.47 -0.11 1.73
N ILE A 6 -2.41 -1.36 1.26
CA ILE A 6 -1.71 -2.48 1.90
C ILE A 6 -0.80 -3.14 0.87
N ASP A 7 0.48 -3.27 1.22
CA ASP A 7 1.45 -4.11 0.52
C ASP A 7 1.67 -5.38 1.35
N PRO A 8 1.08 -6.52 0.95
CA PRO A 8 1.13 -7.75 1.72
C PRO A 8 2.51 -8.39 1.69
N GLY A 9 2.97 -8.89 2.83
CA GLY A 9 4.13 -9.75 2.94
C GLY A 9 3.80 -11.11 3.56
N SER A 10 4.79 -11.98 3.65
CA SER A 10 4.61 -13.34 4.19
C SER A 10 4.44 -13.38 5.72
N GLU A 11 5.03 -12.43 6.45
CA GLU A 11 5.02 -12.35 7.91
C GLU A 11 4.53 -10.99 8.42
N GLN A 12 4.90 -9.93 7.73
CA GLN A 12 4.49 -8.56 8.01
C GLN A 12 4.07 -7.86 6.72
N SER A 13 3.25 -6.86 6.84
CA SER A 13 2.75 -6.06 5.70
C SER A 13 2.97 -4.58 5.94
N ALA A 14 3.26 -3.86 4.87
CA ALA A 14 3.29 -2.41 4.91
C ALA A 14 1.89 -1.84 4.65
N TRP A 15 1.62 -0.67 5.22
CA TRP A 15 0.37 0.04 5.01
C TRP A 15 0.59 1.54 4.95
N VAL A 16 -0.27 2.22 4.23
CA VAL A 16 -0.34 3.67 4.20
C VAL A 16 -1.79 4.14 4.20
N LEU A 17 -2.07 5.15 4.97
CA LEU A 17 -3.32 5.89 4.96
C LEU A 17 -3.10 7.22 4.23
N TYR A 18 -3.79 7.42 3.11
CA TYR A 18 -3.59 8.56 2.22
C TYR A 18 -4.91 9.27 1.91
N ASP A 19 -4.96 10.59 2.04
CA ASP A 19 -6.19 11.39 1.85
C ASP A 19 -6.37 11.96 0.44
N GLY A 20 -5.44 11.65 -0.47
CA GLY A 20 -5.38 12.21 -1.81
C GLY A 20 -4.41 13.39 -1.94
N GLN A 21 -3.90 13.91 -0.82
CA GLN A 21 -2.94 15.02 -0.78
C GLN A 21 -1.68 14.67 0.03
N ARG A 22 -1.82 13.94 1.13
CA ARG A 22 -0.71 13.58 2.02
C ARG A 22 -0.93 12.24 2.71
N VAL A 23 0.16 11.67 3.20
CA VAL A 23 0.14 10.50 4.07
C VAL A 23 -0.32 10.93 5.47
N LEU A 24 -1.38 10.30 5.97
CA LEU A 24 -1.94 10.50 7.31
C LEU A 24 -1.35 9.53 8.34
N GLY A 25 -0.93 8.35 7.89
CA GLY A 25 -0.31 7.32 8.71
C GLY A 25 0.30 6.25 7.82
N HIS A 26 1.29 5.56 8.35
CA HIS A 26 1.99 4.48 7.63
C HIS A 26 2.71 3.57 8.63
N GLY A 27 3.14 2.43 8.16
CA GLY A 27 3.97 1.53 8.96
C GLY A 27 4.14 0.16 8.33
N ILE A 28 4.99 -0.64 8.95
CA ILE A 28 5.14 -2.06 8.68
C ILE A 28 4.81 -2.80 9.97
N ILE A 29 3.83 -3.68 9.93
CA ILE A 29 3.33 -4.38 11.11
C ILE A 29 3.15 -5.88 10.83
N PRO A 30 3.22 -6.74 11.87
CA PRO A 30 2.90 -8.15 11.74
C PRO A 30 1.52 -8.39 11.12
N ASN A 31 1.37 -9.46 10.36
CA ASN A 31 0.15 -9.71 9.58
C ASN A 31 -1.11 -9.92 10.42
N ASP A 32 -1.01 -10.44 11.62
CA ASP A 32 -2.13 -10.54 12.56
C ASP A 32 -2.61 -9.15 13.03
N MET A 33 -1.69 -8.22 13.28
CA MET A 33 -2.00 -6.82 13.57
C MET A 33 -2.57 -6.11 12.33
N MET A 34 -2.03 -6.40 11.13
CA MET A 34 -2.55 -5.86 9.87
C MET A 34 -3.99 -6.31 9.63
N LEU A 35 -4.31 -7.56 9.95
CA LEU A 35 -5.68 -8.09 9.87
C LEU A 35 -6.67 -7.29 10.75
N ALA A 36 -6.26 -7.00 11.98
CA ALA A 36 -7.06 -6.17 12.89
C ALA A 36 -7.17 -4.72 12.35
N HIS A 37 -6.07 -4.18 11.81
CA HIS A 37 -6.04 -2.85 11.23
C HIS A 37 -6.96 -2.71 10.01
N ALA A 38 -6.95 -3.67 9.10
CA ALA A 38 -7.86 -3.73 7.96
C ALA A 38 -9.33 -3.82 8.42
N ARG A 39 -9.61 -4.63 9.44
CA ARG A 39 -10.96 -4.83 9.99
C ARG A 39 -11.54 -3.56 10.59
N VAL A 40 -10.76 -2.75 11.29
CA VAL A 40 -11.26 -1.49 11.91
C VAL A 40 -11.36 -0.34 10.91
N ASN A 41 -10.62 -0.38 9.81
CA ASN A 41 -10.65 0.63 8.76
C ASN A 41 -11.56 0.25 7.55
N TYR A 42 -12.43 -0.73 7.71
CA TYR A 42 -13.31 -1.25 6.65
C TYR A 42 -14.18 -0.19 5.97
N TYR A 43 -14.47 0.91 6.64
CA TYR A 43 -15.27 2.03 6.12
C TYR A 43 -14.54 2.86 5.05
N LEU A 44 -13.24 2.68 4.92
CA LEU A 44 -12.42 3.29 3.86
C LEU A 44 -12.36 2.35 2.64
N PRO A 45 -12.17 2.88 1.43
CA PRO A 45 -11.67 2.06 0.33
C PRO A 45 -10.31 1.45 0.71
N VAL A 46 -10.21 0.14 0.62
CA VAL A 46 -8.96 -0.60 0.86
C VAL A 46 -8.38 -1.02 -0.48
N VAL A 47 -7.13 -0.66 -0.72
CA VAL A 47 -6.36 -1.05 -1.91
C VAL A 47 -5.28 -2.03 -1.48
N ILE A 48 -5.25 -3.21 -2.07
CA ILE A 48 -4.25 -4.25 -1.78
C ILE A 48 -3.38 -4.43 -3.01
N GLU A 49 -2.05 -4.46 -2.84
CA GLU A 49 -1.15 -4.79 -3.94
C GLU A 49 -1.43 -6.22 -4.42
N GLU A 50 -1.67 -6.37 -5.72
CA GLU A 50 -1.91 -7.67 -6.33
C GLU A 50 -0.60 -8.41 -6.57
N ILE A 51 -0.51 -9.60 -6.00
CA ILE A 51 0.65 -10.48 -6.15
C ILE A 51 0.46 -11.31 -7.43
N ALA A 52 1.40 -11.17 -8.38
CA ALA A 52 1.39 -11.88 -9.66
C ALA A 52 2.73 -12.55 -9.94
N SER A 53 2.71 -13.75 -10.51
CA SER A 53 3.91 -14.54 -10.79
C SER A 53 4.65 -14.11 -12.06
N TYR A 54 4.00 -13.44 -12.97
CA TYR A 54 4.53 -13.06 -14.30
C TYR A 54 5.25 -14.21 -15.06
N GLY A 55 4.81 -15.47 -14.84
CA GLY A 55 5.39 -16.65 -15.48
C GLY A 55 6.67 -17.18 -14.82
N MET A 56 7.13 -16.59 -13.72
CA MET A 56 8.26 -17.12 -12.96
C MET A 56 7.81 -18.11 -11.90
N ALA A 57 8.69 -19.05 -11.53
CA ALA A 57 8.46 -19.95 -10.41
C ALA A 57 8.29 -19.14 -9.12
N VAL A 58 7.29 -19.50 -8.32
CA VAL A 58 6.99 -18.83 -7.05
C VAL A 58 7.35 -19.75 -5.86
N GLY A 59 7.99 -19.18 -4.87
CA GLY A 59 8.35 -19.89 -3.65
C GLY A 59 7.22 -19.90 -2.60
N ARG A 60 7.50 -20.57 -1.47
CA ARG A 60 6.58 -20.68 -0.33
C ARG A 60 6.10 -19.32 0.19
N GLU A 61 6.99 -18.33 0.22
CA GLU A 61 6.69 -16.98 0.72
C GLU A 61 5.61 -16.29 -0.10
N VAL A 62 5.63 -16.45 -1.43
CA VAL A 62 4.61 -15.89 -2.31
C VAL A 62 3.23 -16.47 -1.99
N PHE A 63 3.13 -17.78 -1.75
CA PHE A 63 1.87 -18.41 -1.35
C PHE A 63 1.37 -17.91 0.01
N GLN A 64 2.28 -17.68 0.95
CA GLN A 64 1.93 -17.11 2.26
C GLN A 64 1.43 -15.67 2.11
N THR A 65 2.09 -14.86 1.29
CA THR A 65 1.69 -13.48 0.99
C THR A 65 0.30 -13.42 0.38
N VAL A 66 0.02 -14.25 -0.63
CA VAL A 66 -1.32 -14.35 -1.26
C VAL A 66 -2.40 -14.74 -0.25
N ARG A 67 -2.10 -15.68 0.65
CA ARG A 67 -3.04 -16.05 1.72
C ARG A 67 -3.35 -14.90 2.66
N TRP A 68 -2.36 -14.09 3.00
CA TRP A 68 -2.58 -12.93 3.85
C TRP A 68 -3.36 -11.84 3.13
N ALA A 69 -3.06 -11.57 1.86
CA ALA A 69 -3.84 -10.63 1.05
C ALA A 69 -5.34 -11.02 1.03
N ALA A 70 -5.64 -12.30 0.81
CA ALA A 70 -7.01 -12.81 0.83
C ALA A 70 -7.69 -12.69 2.22
N LYS A 71 -6.94 -12.86 3.30
CA LYS A 71 -7.48 -12.66 4.67
C LYS A 71 -7.79 -11.18 4.95
N PHE A 72 -6.95 -10.25 4.48
CA PHE A 72 -7.22 -8.82 4.60
C PHE A 72 -8.48 -8.43 3.84
N GLU A 73 -8.62 -8.88 2.59
CA GLU A 73 -9.83 -8.71 1.80
C GLU A 73 -11.06 -9.26 2.53
N GLN A 74 -11.00 -10.50 2.98
CA GLN A 74 -12.11 -11.14 3.69
C GLN A 74 -12.51 -10.35 4.94
N ALA A 75 -11.56 -9.87 5.72
CA ALA A 75 -11.84 -9.09 6.93
C ALA A 75 -12.65 -7.81 6.64
N VAL A 76 -12.34 -7.12 5.54
CA VAL A 76 -13.10 -5.94 5.10
C VAL A 76 -14.48 -6.33 4.58
N LEU A 77 -14.57 -7.37 3.75
CA LEU A 77 -15.83 -7.82 3.15
C LEU A 77 -16.80 -8.40 4.19
N GLU A 78 -16.31 -9.03 5.25
CA GLU A 78 -17.14 -9.46 6.39
C GLU A 78 -17.82 -8.27 7.07
N GLN A 79 -17.09 -7.18 7.29
CA GLN A 79 -17.65 -5.95 7.85
C GLN A 79 -18.67 -5.32 6.88
N ARG A 80 -18.36 -5.30 5.58
CA ARG A 80 -19.30 -4.84 4.56
C ARG A 80 -20.63 -5.59 4.59
N ARG A 81 -20.60 -6.90 4.77
CA ARG A 81 -21.82 -7.72 4.86
C ARG A 81 -22.72 -7.30 6.03
N ILE A 82 -22.13 -6.84 7.12
CA ILE A 82 -22.85 -6.42 8.32
C ILE A 82 -23.31 -4.96 8.21
N THR A 83 -22.48 -4.08 7.69
CA THR A 83 -22.67 -2.62 7.74
C THR A 83 -23.14 -2.01 6.43
N GLY A 84 -23.02 -2.74 5.31
CA GLY A 84 -23.23 -2.23 3.97
C GLY A 84 -22.10 -1.36 3.42
N VAL A 85 -21.06 -1.09 4.23
CA VAL A 85 -19.92 -0.23 3.88
C VAL A 85 -18.65 -1.05 3.78
N GLY A 86 -17.76 -0.68 2.88
CA GLY A 86 -16.46 -1.31 2.65
C GLY A 86 -16.27 -1.66 1.18
N ALA A 87 -15.09 -1.38 0.65
CA ALA A 87 -14.70 -1.74 -0.71
C ALA A 87 -13.24 -2.17 -0.73
N VAL A 88 -12.93 -3.21 -1.47
CA VAL A 88 -11.57 -3.69 -1.69
C VAL A 88 -11.26 -3.65 -3.16
N TYR A 89 -10.07 -3.16 -3.49
CA TYR A 89 -9.53 -3.08 -4.83
C TYR A 89 -8.15 -3.72 -4.85
N TYR A 90 -7.84 -4.43 -5.92
CA TYR A 90 -6.48 -4.92 -6.16
C TYR A 90 -5.77 -4.02 -7.16
N LEU A 91 -4.52 -3.69 -6.87
CA LEU A 91 -3.68 -2.85 -7.72
C LEU A 91 -2.39 -3.59 -8.08
N PRO A 92 -2.25 -4.03 -9.34
CA PRO A 92 -1.02 -4.67 -9.79
C PRO A 92 0.18 -3.71 -9.73
N ARG A 93 1.32 -4.17 -9.21
CA ARG A 93 2.56 -3.37 -9.16
C ARG A 93 2.97 -2.87 -10.55
N ARG A 94 2.69 -3.64 -11.60
CA ARG A 94 2.92 -3.24 -12.98
C ARG A 94 2.17 -1.97 -13.34
N ASP A 95 0.93 -1.83 -12.91
CA ASP A 95 0.08 -0.68 -13.22
C ASP A 95 0.54 0.57 -12.47
N VAL A 96 1.01 0.40 -11.22
CA VAL A 96 1.68 1.48 -10.47
C VAL A 96 2.91 1.99 -11.23
N LYS A 97 3.78 1.09 -11.71
CA LYS A 97 4.97 1.44 -12.48
C LYS A 97 4.63 2.12 -13.81
N LEU A 98 3.62 1.63 -14.52
CA LEU A 98 3.14 2.25 -15.75
C LEU A 98 2.59 3.66 -15.50
N HIS A 99 1.79 3.84 -14.46
CA HIS A 99 1.19 5.13 -14.12
C HIS A 99 2.25 6.16 -13.71
N LEU A 100 3.19 5.79 -12.84
CA LEU A 100 4.17 6.72 -12.28
C LEU A 100 5.38 6.94 -13.20
N CYS A 101 5.86 5.90 -13.87
CA CYS A 101 7.11 5.92 -14.62
C CYS A 101 6.92 5.70 -16.12
N GLN A 102 5.69 5.48 -16.59
CA GLN A 102 5.35 5.13 -17.98
C GLN A 102 6.11 3.88 -18.49
N SER A 103 6.55 3.00 -17.58
CA SER A 103 7.29 1.79 -17.89
C SER A 103 7.02 0.70 -16.86
N ALA A 104 6.52 -0.44 -17.30
CA ALA A 104 6.34 -1.63 -16.46
C ALA A 104 7.67 -2.22 -15.95
N ARG A 105 8.80 -1.86 -16.58
CA ARG A 105 10.15 -2.29 -16.19
C ARG A 105 10.85 -1.30 -15.25
N ALA A 106 10.18 -0.24 -14.82
CA ALA A 106 10.75 0.71 -13.88
C ALA A 106 11.23 0.00 -12.60
N LYS A 107 12.39 0.42 -12.10
CA LYS A 107 12.92 -0.05 -10.82
C LYS A 107 12.26 0.72 -9.68
N ASP A 108 12.33 0.20 -8.47
CA ASP A 108 11.74 0.85 -7.29
C ASP A 108 12.32 2.24 -7.03
N ALA A 109 13.60 2.45 -7.32
CA ALA A 109 14.22 3.77 -7.28
C ALA A 109 13.56 4.78 -8.25
N ASN A 110 13.08 4.33 -9.42
CA ASN A 110 12.36 5.18 -10.38
C ASN A 110 10.96 5.53 -9.85
N VAL A 111 10.26 4.57 -9.24
CA VAL A 111 8.95 4.78 -8.61
C VAL A 111 9.09 5.80 -7.49
N ARG A 112 10.07 5.63 -6.62
CA ARG A 112 10.37 6.57 -5.54
C ARG A 112 10.64 7.97 -6.08
N GLN A 113 11.50 8.10 -7.10
CA GLN A 113 11.81 9.40 -7.69
C GLN A 113 10.57 10.06 -8.30
N ALA A 114 9.75 9.29 -9.04
CA ALA A 114 8.51 9.78 -9.63
C ALA A 114 7.51 10.29 -8.55
N LEU A 115 7.43 9.61 -7.41
CA LEU A 115 6.61 10.08 -6.28
C LEU A 115 7.16 11.38 -5.68
N LEU A 116 8.46 11.49 -5.48
CA LEU A 116 9.09 12.73 -4.99
C LEU A 116 8.84 13.90 -5.95
N ASP A 117 9.01 13.68 -7.25
CA ASP A 117 8.80 14.70 -8.28
C ASP A 117 7.35 15.16 -8.35
N ARG A 118 6.39 14.24 -8.19
CA ARG A 118 4.96 14.54 -8.17
C ARG A 118 4.57 15.52 -7.05
N PHE A 119 5.30 15.50 -5.94
CA PHE A 119 5.10 16.40 -4.80
C PHE A 119 6.11 17.55 -4.75
N GLY A 120 6.71 17.92 -5.89
CA GLY A 120 7.57 19.10 -6.00
C GLY A 120 9.04 18.88 -5.66
N GLY A 121 9.50 17.63 -5.70
CA GLY A 121 10.87 17.23 -5.39
C GLY A 121 11.08 16.83 -3.92
N GLU A 122 12.22 16.28 -3.61
CA GLU A 122 12.50 15.67 -2.29
C GLU A 122 12.26 16.61 -1.11
N LYS A 123 12.70 17.85 -1.21
CA LYS A 123 12.54 18.84 -0.14
C LYS A 123 11.07 19.18 0.14
N ALA A 124 10.26 19.36 -0.90
CA ALA A 124 8.83 19.65 -0.78
C ALA A 124 8.05 18.42 -0.35
N ALA A 125 8.34 17.26 -0.95
CA ALA A 125 7.67 16.00 -0.64
C ALA A 125 7.86 15.55 0.81
N LYS A 126 9.07 15.64 1.35
CA LYS A 126 9.39 15.24 2.73
C LYS A 126 9.16 16.34 3.74
N GLY A 127 9.53 17.57 3.39
CA GLY A 127 9.53 18.68 4.36
C GLY A 127 10.50 18.45 5.54
N ASN A 128 10.15 19.01 6.67
CA ASN A 128 10.85 18.81 7.95
C ASN A 128 9.83 18.74 9.11
N LYS A 129 10.31 18.55 10.34
CA LYS A 129 9.44 18.42 11.53
C LYS A 129 8.56 19.67 11.77
N ALA A 130 9.04 20.86 11.44
CA ALA A 130 8.30 22.11 11.62
C ALA A 130 7.30 22.37 10.48
N ALA A 131 7.62 21.90 9.25
CA ALA A 131 6.78 22.00 8.07
C ALA A 131 6.82 20.66 7.32
N PRO A 132 6.05 19.65 7.76
CA PRO A 132 6.04 18.32 7.16
C PRO A 132 5.43 18.36 5.76
N GLY A 133 6.11 17.73 4.80
CA GLY A 133 5.60 17.54 3.44
C GLY A 133 4.62 16.37 3.34
N PRO A 134 3.98 16.17 2.18
CA PRO A 134 3.00 15.10 1.95
C PRO A 134 3.49 13.69 2.24
N LEU A 135 4.79 13.43 2.09
CA LEU A 135 5.45 12.14 2.29
C LEU A 135 6.39 12.15 3.52
N HIS A 136 6.11 13.04 4.48
CA HIS A 136 6.94 13.17 5.68
C HIS A 136 6.93 11.90 6.52
N GLY A 137 8.10 11.50 7.01
CA GLY A 137 8.24 10.37 7.94
C GLY A 137 8.36 8.99 7.31
N LEU A 138 8.12 8.82 6.00
CA LEU A 138 8.29 7.52 5.33
C LEU A 138 9.74 7.04 5.44
N GLY A 139 9.93 5.87 6.03
CA GLY A 139 11.20 5.18 6.15
C GLY A 139 11.66 4.54 4.84
N LYS A 140 12.93 4.07 4.82
CA LYS A 140 13.53 3.48 3.62
C LYS A 140 12.74 2.29 3.07
N ASP A 141 12.22 1.45 3.96
CA ASP A 141 11.54 0.19 3.61
C ASP A 141 10.03 0.40 3.34
N GLU A 142 9.51 1.60 3.55
CA GLU A 142 8.09 1.97 3.32
C GLU A 142 7.86 2.61 1.94
N TRP A 143 8.89 2.68 1.09
CA TRP A 143 8.83 3.25 -0.26
C TRP A 143 8.51 2.23 -1.35
N GLN A 144 8.18 1.00 -0.97
CA GLN A 144 7.88 -0.09 -1.91
C GLN A 144 6.45 -0.06 -2.39
#